data_dec4f57b1c72f4e47286efd6259bd028
#
_entry.id   dec4f57b1c72f4e47286efd6259bd028
#
_cell.length_a   1.000
_cell.length_b   1.000
_cell.length_c   1.000
_cell.angle_alpha   90.00
_cell.angle_beta   90.00
_cell.angle_gamma   90.00
#
_symmetry.space_group_name_H-M   'P 1'
#
loop_
_entity.id
_entity.type
_entity.pdbx_description
1 polymer ?
#
loop_
_entity_poly.entity_id
_entity_poly.type
_entity_poly.pdbx_seq_one_letter_code
_entity_poly.pdbx_strand_id
1 'polypeptide(L)'
;MYKRQVEYVENLFKKKIEILSGEEEAICSAEGVKIGFDNVDGLVADLGGGSLELARVENGLITNKTSLPLGVLRLINNPIVKKRNLSKYIKKLLRDEKWLSKKKFENLYLVGGTWRALFKLHLFQNKHPVHIIHQYSVNYETISTFVEKIASFNKAKLKTVEYISKSRTPYLPYSSIILDEIMRSTNPKNIICSISGIREGSLAKDYFKN
;
A
#
# COMPACT_ATOMS: atom_id res chain seq x y z
N MET A 1 -10.23 7.53 21.53
CA MET A 1 -8.76 7.53 21.73
C MET A 1 -8.09 8.70 21.00
N TYR A 2 -8.46 9.02 19.77
CA TYR A 2 -7.84 10.11 19.00
C TYR A 2 -8.09 11.54 19.52
N LYS A 3 -9.25 11.86 20.14
CA LYS A 3 -9.57 13.22 20.62
C LYS A 3 -8.48 13.85 21.50
N ARG A 4 -8.01 13.12 22.53
CA ARG A 4 -6.96 13.64 23.43
C ARG A 4 -5.62 13.86 22.73
N GLN A 5 -5.29 13.04 21.73
CA GLN A 5 -4.05 13.20 20.96
C GLN A 5 -4.15 14.41 20.03
N VAL A 6 -5.28 14.59 19.36
CA VAL A 6 -5.57 15.77 18.53
C VAL A 6 -5.50 17.03 19.35
N GLU A 7 -6.24 17.12 20.45
CA GLU A 7 -6.24 18.26 21.38
C GLU A 7 -4.83 18.58 21.90
N TYR A 8 -4.05 17.57 22.25
CA TYR A 8 -2.66 17.76 22.72
C TYR A 8 -1.79 18.39 21.64
N VAL A 9 -1.83 17.86 20.41
CA VAL A 9 -1.01 18.37 19.30
C VAL A 9 -1.50 19.75 18.84
N GLU A 10 -2.81 19.99 18.77
CA GLU A 10 -3.37 21.30 18.47
C GLU A 10 -2.92 22.36 19.48
N ASN A 11 -2.93 22.01 20.77
CA ASN A 11 -2.46 22.90 21.83
C ASN A 11 -0.95 23.17 21.74
N LEU A 12 -0.16 22.17 21.35
CA LEU A 12 1.30 22.29 21.22
C LEU A 12 1.67 23.22 20.04
N PHE A 13 1.05 23.03 18.88
CA PHE A 13 1.38 23.77 17.66
C PHE A 13 0.53 25.01 17.47
N LYS A 14 -0.50 25.25 18.31
CA LYS A 14 -1.48 26.35 18.16
C LYS A 14 -2.14 26.38 16.79
N LYS A 15 -2.36 25.19 16.20
CA LYS A 15 -3.01 24.99 14.88
C LYS A 15 -4.02 23.87 14.99
N LYS A 16 -5.10 23.98 14.23
CA LYS A 16 -6.08 22.90 14.08
C LYS A 16 -5.50 21.77 13.23
N ILE A 17 -5.81 20.53 13.63
CA ILE A 17 -5.47 19.31 12.90
C ILE A 17 -6.66 18.96 12.02
N GLU A 18 -6.42 18.81 10.72
CA GLU A 18 -7.36 18.23 9.78
C GLU A 18 -7.16 16.70 9.77
N ILE A 19 -8.23 15.95 10.04
CA ILE A 19 -8.24 14.50 9.96
C ILE A 19 -8.83 14.12 8.61
N LEU A 20 -8.00 13.52 7.75
CA LEU A 20 -8.43 13.08 6.45
C LEU A 20 -9.37 11.87 6.58
N SER A 21 -10.40 11.82 5.75
CA SER A 21 -11.16 10.60 5.50
C SER A 21 -10.32 9.60 4.69
N GLY A 22 -10.69 8.32 4.70
CA GLY A 22 -9.96 7.33 3.92
C GLY A 22 -9.94 7.61 2.41
N GLU A 23 -10.99 8.25 1.85
CA GLU A 23 -10.98 8.67 0.45
C GLU A 23 -10.03 9.85 0.20
N GLU A 24 -9.91 10.77 1.14
CA GLU A 24 -8.94 11.87 1.06
C GLU A 24 -7.51 11.35 1.20
N GLU A 25 -7.28 10.33 2.05
CA GLU A 25 -6.00 9.63 2.13
C GLU A 25 -5.64 8.98 0.78
N ALA A 26 -6.62 8.32 0.12
CA ALA A 26 -6.43 7.74 -1.22
C ALA A 26 -6.04 8.79 -2.27
N ILE A 27 -6.70 9.97 -2.26
CA ILE A 27 -6.37 11.08 -3.14
C ILE A 27 -4.95 11.58 -2.86
N CYS A 28 -4.63 11.87 -1.59
CA CYS A 28 -3.29 12.34 -1.23
C CYS A 28 -2.20 11.33 -1.61
N SER A 29 -2.43 10.03 -1.41
CA SER A 29 -1.48 9.00 -1.84
C SER A 29 -1.26 8.99 -3.35
N ALA A 30 -2.33 9.12 -4.14
CA ALA A 30 -2.23 9.18 -5.59
C ALA A 30 -1.52 10.45 -6.08
N GLU A 31 -1.84 11.62 -5.51
CA GLU A 31 -1.12 12.86 -5.81
C GLU A 31 0.36 12.77 -5.44
N GLY A 32 0.69 12.11 -4.30
CA GLY A 32 2.08 11.86 -3.92
C GLY A 32 2.83 10.96 -4.92
N VAL A 33 2.17 9.93 -5.45
CA VAL A 33 2.74 9.10 -6.51
C VAL A 33 2.97 9.93 -7.78
N LYS A 34 2.03 10.79 -8.17
CA LYS A 34 2.16 11.68 -9.35
C LYS A 34 3.35 12.64 -9.26
N ILE A 35 3.75 13.06 -8.05
CA ILE A 35 4.97 13.86 -7.87
C ILE A 35 6.24 13.04 -8.14
N GLY A 36 6.22 11.78 -7.81
CA GLY A 36 7.38 10.90 -7.96
C GLY A 36 7.55 10.24 -9.33
N PHE A 37 6.60 10.46 -10.27
CA PHE A 37 6.59 9.82 -11.59
C PHE A 37 6.06 10.78 -12.65
N ASP A 38 6.68 10.80 -13.83
CA ASP A 38 6.31 11.74 -14.91
C ASP A 38 4.90 11.48 -15.48
N ASN A 39 4.52 10.22 -15.62
CA ASN A 39 3.20 9.84 -16.15
C ASN A 39 2.63 8.68 -15.33
N VAL A 40 1.67 9.00 -14.48
CA VAL A 40 0.95 7.99 -13.69
C VAL A 40 -0.34 7.61 -14.38
N ASP A 41 -0.43 6.35 -14.79
CA ASP A 41 -1.66 5.72 -15.26
C ASP A 41 -1.74 4.31 -14.67
N GLY A 42 -2.83 4.01 -13.94
CA GLY A 42 -2.99 2.73 -13.28
C GLY A 42 -3.69 2.80 -11.92
N LEU A 43 -3.40 1.83 -11.10
CA LEU A 43 -3.91 1.72 -9.73
C LEU A 43 -2.83 2.12 -8.73
N VAL A 44 -3.13 3.08 -7.88
CA VAL A 44 -2.33 3.40 -6.69
C VAL A 44 -2.93 2.67 -5.50
N ALA A 45 -2.11 1.96 -4.75
CA ALA A 45 -2.49 1.25 -3.54
C ALA A 45 -1.57 1.67 -2.39
N ASP A 46 -2.13 2.23 -1.32
CA ASP A 46 -1.40 2.61 -0.10
C ASP A 46 -1.79 1.71 1.06
N LEU A 47 -0.84 0.93 1.56
CA LEU A 47 -1.07 0.01 2.66
C LEU A 47 -0.63 0.61 3.98
N GLY A 48 -1.60 1.08 4.73
CA GLY A 48 -1.44 1.57 6.09
C GLY A 48 -1.54 0.48 7.16
N GLY A 49 -1.52 0.93 8.42
CA GLY A 49 -1.76 0.03 9.56
C GLY A 49 -3.24 -0.31 9.74
N GLY A 50 -4.14 0.64 9.50
CA GLY A 50 -5.59 0.53 9.71
C GLY A 50 -6.38 0.16 8.47
N SER A 51 -5.94 0.59 7.31
CA SER A 51 -6.67 0.53 6.04
C SER A 51 -5.73 0.29 4.85
N LEU A 52 -6.35 0.07 3.72
CA LEU A 52 -5.77 0.04 2.38
C LEU A 52 -6.53 1.07 1.55
N GLU A 53 -5.85 2.09 1.13
CA GLU A 53 -6.37 3.12 0.23
C GLU A 53 -6.07 2.72 -1.21
N LEU A 54 -7.10 2.80 -2.07
CA LEU A 54 -6.99 2.53 -3.50
C LEU A 54 -7.46 3.75 -4.28
N ALA A 55 -6.68 4.16 -5.26
CA ALA A 55 -7.04 5.23 -6.19
C ALA A 55 -6.69 4.84 -7.63
N ARG A 56 -7.63 5.04 -8.55
CA ARG A 56 -7.40 4.88 -9.96
C ARG A 56 -6.98 6.20 -10.57
N VAL A 57 -5.88 6.19 -11.29
CA VAL A 57 -5.39 7.34 -12.07
C VAL A 57 -5.49 6.99 -13.55
N GLU A 58 -6.15 7.83 -14.34
CA GLU A 58 -6.25 7.73 -15.80
C GLU A 58 -5.93 9.10 -16.40
N ASN A 59 -4.99 9.14 -17.32
CA ASN A 59 -4.55 10.41 -17.95
C ASN A 59 -4.21 11.50 -16.91
N GLY A 60 -3.56 11.12 -15.82
CA GLY A 60 -3.19 12.02 -14.73
C GLY A 60 -4.33 12.47 -13.80
N LEU A 61 -5.58 12.02 -14.05
CA LEU A 61 -6.76 12.34 -13.23
C LEU A 61 -7.14 11.17 -12.31
N ILE A 62 -7.50 11.46 -11.07
CA ILE A 62 -8.02 10.47 -10.13
C ILE A 62 -9.51 10.25 -10.43
N THR A 63 -9.85 9.10 -11.00
CA THR A 63 -11.21 8.78 -11.46
C THR A 63 -12.03 7.98 -10.46
N ASN A 64 -11.38 7.15 -9.66
CA ASN A 64 -12.03 6.35 -8.62
C ASN A 64 -11.13 6.28 -7.37
N LYS A 65 -11.75 6.14 -6.21
CA LYS A 65 -11.04 6.00 -4.94
C LYS A 65 -11.89 5.24 -3.94
N THR A 66 -11.22 4.55 -3.01
CA THR A 66 -11.86 3.87 -1.88
C THR A 66 -10.85 3.63 -0.75
N SER A 67 -11.33 3.43 0.46
CA SER A 67 -10.56 2.96 1.60
C SER A 67 -11.18 1.69 2.17
N LEU A 68 -10.39 0.63 2.22
CA LEU A 68 -10.82 -0.68 2.70
C LEU A 68 -10.21 -1.00 4.06
N PRO A 69 -10.90 -1.68 4.97
CA PRO A 69 -10.40 -2.02 6.32
C PRO A 69 -9.36 -3.17 6.28
N LEU A 70 -8.34 -3.04 5.43
CA LEU A 70 -7.33 -4.05 5.13
C LEU A 70 -5.92 -3.69 5.63
N GLY A 71 -5.79 -2.74 6.56
CA GLY A 71 -4.49 -2.39 7.13
C GLY A 71 -3.86 -3.55 7.90
N VAL A 72 -2.51 -3.66 7.82
CA VAL A 72 -1.78 -4.81 8.37
C VAL A 72 -1.92 -4.98 9.88
N LEU A 73 -2.00 -3.88 10.64
CA LEU A 73 -2.21 -3.91 12.10
C LEU A 73 -3.65 -4.35 12.43
N ARG A 74 -4.62 -3.90 11.65
CA ARG A 74 -6.02 -4.31 11.80
C ARG A 74 -6.16 -5.81 11.56
N LEU A 75 -5.54 -6.34 10.51
CA LEU A 75 -5.68 -7.75 10.13
C LEU A 75 -4.97 -8.70 11.10
N ILE A 76 -3.78 -8.36 11.58
CA ILE A 76 -3.05 -9.23 12.51
C ILE A 76 -3.74 -9.31 13.88
N ASN A 77 -4.43 -8.24 14.29
CA ASN A 77 -5.16 -8.16 15.55
C ASN A 77 -6.66 -8.51 15.44
N ASN A 78 -7.12 -8.91 14.25
CA ASN A 78 -8.53 -9.23 14.04
C ASN A 78 -8.86 -10.64 14.59
N PRO A 79 -9.72 -10.75 15.62
CA PRO A 79 -10.06 -12.05 16.19
C PRO A 79 -10.95 -12.90 15.26
N ILE A 80 -11.64 -12.26 14.31
CA ILE A 80 -12.62 -12.89 13.44
C ILE A 80 -11.98 -13.45 12.18
N VAL A 81 -11.03 -12.71 11.59
CA VAL A 81 -10.37 -13.10 10.33
C VAL A 81 -9.07 -13.82 10.61
N LYS A 82 -9.13 -15.14 10.70
CA LYS A 82 -7.91 -15.97 10.82
C LYS A 82 -7.12 -15.91 9.49
N LYS A 83 -5.78 -16.01 9.57
CA LYS A 83 -4.89 -15.97 8.40
C LYS A 83 -5.33 -16.91 7.28
N ARG A 84 -5.84 -18.11 7.59
CA ARG A 84 -6.34 -19.10 6.62
C ARG A 84 -7.54 -18.63 5.78
N ASN A 85 -8.32 -17.66 6.28
CA ASN A 85 -9.51 -17.12 5.62
C ASN A 85 -9.27 -15.71 5.06
N LEU A 86 -8.04 -15.19 5.20
CA LEU A 86 -7.70 -13.81 4.89
C LEU A 86 -7.85 -13.51 3.39
N SER A 87 -7.36 -14.40 2.54
CA SER A 87 -7.50 -14.29 1.07
C SER A 87 -8.98 -14.17 0.67
N LYS A 88 -9.85 -15.05 1.19
CA LYS A 88 -11.29 -15.01 0.91
C LYS A 88 -11.94 -13.69 1.38
N TYR A 89 -11.52 -13.18 2.53
CA TYR A 89 -12.01 -11.91 3.08
C TYR A 89 -11.60 -10.73 2.21
N ILE A 90 -10.31 -10.64 1.83
CA ILE A 90 -9.80 -9.58 0.97
C ILE A 90 -10.48 -9.62 -0.40
N LYS A 91 -10.55 -10.81 -1.02
CA LYS A 91 -11.21 -11.01 -2.31
C LYS A 91 -12.66 -10.54 -2.31
N LYS A 92 -13.39 -10.75 -1.21
CA LYS A 92 -14.76 -10.25 -1.07
C LYS A 92 -14.77 -8.71 -1.13
N LEU A 93 -13.96 -8.04 -0.30
CA LEU A 93 -13.91 -6.58 -0.25
C LEU A 93 -13.50 -5.95 -1.58
N LEU A 94 -12.49 -6.53 -2.26
CA LEU A 94 -12.07 -6.03 -3.59
C LEU A 94 -13.16 -6.21 -4.65
N ARG A 95 -13.96 -7.30 -4.60
CA ARG A 95 -15.06 -7.53 -5.53
C ARG A 95 -16.24 -6.59 -5.30
N ASP A 96 -16.45 -6.15 -4.08
CA ASP A 96 -17.52 -5.19 -3.75
C ASP A 96 -17.23 -3.82 -4.39
N GLU A 97 -15.95 -3.52 -4.68
CA GLU A 97 -15.50 -2.35 -5.44
C GLU A 97 -15.62 -2.60 -6.96
N LYS A 98 -16.82 -2.40 -7.50
CA LYS A 98 -17.15 -2.72 -8.91
C LYS A 98 -16.21 -2.10 -9.95
N TRP A 99 -15.60 -0.96 -9.65
CA TRP A 99 -14.68 -0.28 -10.54
C TRP A 99 -13.33 -0.97 -10.68
N LEU A 100 -12.90 -1.75 -9.67
CA LEU A 100 -11.67 -2.55 -9.72
C LEU A 100 -11.76 -3.71 -10.72
N SER A 101 -12.94 -4.34 -10.84
CA SER A 101 -13.13 -5.56 -11.63
C SER A 101 -13.38 -5.30 -13.12
N LYS A 102 -13.65 -4.06 -13.52
CA LYS A 102 -14.10 -3.72 -14.88
C LYS A 102 -12.98 -3.46 -15.89
N LYS A 103 -11.75 -3.23 -15.45
CA LYS A 103 -10.63 -2.92 -16.35
C LYS A 103 -9.33 -3.57 -15.85
N LYS A 104 -8.47 -3.92 -16.80
CA LYS A 104 -7.08 -4.28 -16.52
C LYS A 104 -6.30 -2.98 -16.28
N PHE A 105 -5.41 -3.02 -15.31
CA PHE A 105 -4.47 -1.94 -15.05
C PHE A 105 -3.11 -2.30 -15.65
N GLU A 106 -2.45 -1.37 -16.31
CA GLU A 106 -1.08 -1.60 -16.76
C GLU A 106 -0.12 -1.56 -15.58
N ASN A 107 -0.28 -0.56 -14.73
CA ASN A 107 0.61 -0.34 -13.59
C ASN A 107 -0.16 -0.42 -12.26
N LEU A 108 0.50 -1.04 -11.27
CA LEU A 108 0.11 -1.03 -9.87
C LEU A 108 1.21 -0.34 -9.07
N TYR A 109 0.94 0.86 -8.57
CA TYR A 109 1.86 1.63 -7.75
C TYR A 109 1.63 1.31 -6.28
N LEU A 110 2.65 0.82 -5.60
CA LEU A 110 2.60 0.43 -4.20
C LEU A 110 3.22 1.49 -3.30
N VAL A 111 2.41 1.98 -2.37
CA VAL A 111 2.78 2.93 -1.33
C VAL A 111 2.68 2.26 0.03
N GLY A 112 3.44 2.73 1.00
CA GLY A 112 3.38 2.25 2.37
C GLY A 112 4.61 1.47 2.81
N GLY A 113 4.89 1.57 4.09
CA GLY A 113 6.16 1.09 4.64
C GLY A 113 6.33 -0.43 4.63
N THR A 114 5.23 -1.21 4.64
CA THR A 114 5.31 -2.66 4.64
C THR A 114 5.62 -3.20 3.24
N TRP A 115 5.02 -2.65 2.19
CA TRP A 115 5.37 -3.01 0.82
C TRP A 115 6.77 -2.52 0.43
N ARG A 116 7.19 -1.35 0.91
CA ARG A 116 8.60 -0.94 0.77
C ARG A 116 9.57 -1.95 1.39
N ALA A 117 9.23 -2.51 2.54
CA ALA A 117 10.02 -3.57 3.15
C ALA A 117 10.02 -4.86 2.32
N LEU A 118 8.85 -5.24 1.76
CA LEU A 118 8.71 -6.40 0.88
C LEU A 118 9.59 -6.26 -0.37
N PHE A 119 9.54 -5.11 -1.04
CA PHE A 119 10.34 -4.83 -2.24
C PHE A 119 11.84 -4.72 -1.93
N LYS A 120 12.20 -4.17 -0.77
CA LYS A 120 13.59 -4.19 -0.30
C LYS A 120 14.10 -5.63 -0.15
N LEU A 121 13.30 -6.52 0.44
CA LEU A 121 13.64 -7.93 0.56
C LEU A 121 13.79 -8.60 -0.82
N HIS A 122 12.93 -8.28 -1.77
CA HIS A 122 13.02 -8.77 -3.14
C HIS A 122 14.32 -8.34 -3.83
N LEU A 123 14.69 -7.06 -3.72
CA LEU A 123 15.97 -6.54 -4.24
C LEU A 123 17.18 -7.30 -3.69
N PHE A 124 17.22 -7.51 -2.36
CA PHE A 124 18.34 -8.21 -1.72
C PHE A 124 18.41 -9.68 -2.10
N GLN A 125 17.25 -10.39 -2.14
CA GLN A 125 17.24 -11.82 -2.50
C GLN A 125 17.65 -12.04 -3.96
N ASN A 126 17.37 -11.10 -4.85
CA ASN A 126 17.77 -11.16 -6.26
C ASN A 126 19.17 -10.53 -6.53
N LYS A 127 19.90 -10.16 -5.48
CA LYS A 127 21.23 -9.53 -5.59
C LYS A 127 21.23 -8.35 -6.58
N HIS A 128 20.16 -7.55 -6.56
CA HIS A 128 20.03 -6.43 -7.49
C HIS A 128 21.15 -5.42 -7.23
N PRO A 129 21.86 -4.93 -8.25
CA PRO A 129 23.05 -4.08 -8.08
C PRO A 129 22.71 -2.71 -7.45
N VAL A 130 21.48 -2.23 -7.64
CA VAL A 130 20.99 -0.95 -7.12
C VAL A 130 19.92 -1.22 -6.06
N HIS A 131 20.13 -0.70 -4.84
CA HIS A 131 19.22 -0.92 -3.71
C HIS A 131 18.24 0.25 -3.51
N ILE A 132 17.86 0.92 -4.59
CA ILE A 132 16.86 1.99 -4.58
C ILE A 132 15.49 1.36 -4.87
N ILE A 133 14.54 1.57 -3.97
CA ILE A 133 13.18 1.00 -4.11
C ILE A 133 12.19 1.94 -4.82
N HIS A 134 12.47 3.25 -4.85
CA HIS A 134 11.64 4.19 -5.61
C HIS A 134 11.74 3.89 -7.10
N GLN A 135 10.60 3.80 -7.77
CA GLN A 135 10.48 3.41 -9.17
C GLN A 135 10.97 1.97 -9.49
N TYR A 136 11.34 1.19 -8.49
CA TYR A 136 11.65 -0.22 -8.73
C TYR A 136 10.39 -0.94 -9.21
N SER A 137 10.47 -1.43 -10.44
CA SER A 137 9.38 -2.08 -11.15
C SER A 137 9.67 -3.56 -11.39
N VAL A 138 8.68 -4.40 -11.17
CA VAL A 138 8.75 -5.84 -11.41
C VAL A 138 7.50 -6.28 -12.13
N ASN A 139 7.60 -7.19 -13.10
CA ASN A 139 6.42 -7.73 -13.75
C ASN A 139 5.65 -8.71 -12.85
N TYR A 140 4.37 -8.93 -13.19
CA TYR A 140 3.47 -9.80 -12.44
C TYR A 140 4.04 -11.21 -12.22
N GLU A 141 4.57 -11.84 -13.25
CA GLU A 141 5.04 -13.23 -13.20
C GLU A 141 6.23 -13.38 -12.24
N THR A 142 7.17 -12.43 -12.30
CA THR A 142 8.34 -12.44 -11.43
C THR A 142 7.98 -12.24 -9.96
N ILE A 143 7.08 -11.29 -9.66
CA ILE A 143 6.77 -10.95 -8.27
C ILE A 143 5.78 -11.92 -7.63
N SER A 144 4.89 -12.57 -8.39
CA SER A 144 3.85 -13.44 -7.86
C SER A 144 4.41 -14.59 -7.04
N THR A 145 5.40 -15.31 -7.58
CA THR A 145 6.07 -16.43 -6.89
C THR A 145 6.74 -15.97 -5.59
N PHE A 146 7.38 -14.79 -5.60
CA PHE A 146 7.98 -14.23 -4.40
C PHE A 146 6.94 -13.87 -3.35
N VAL A 147 5.85 -13.22 -3.74
CA VAL A 147 4.75 -12.81 -2.87
C VAL A 147 4.08 -14.03 -2.23
N GLU A 148 3.79 -15.08 -2.99
CA GLU A 148 3.25 -16.34 -2.48
C GLU A 148 4.19 -17.01 -1.47
N LYS A 149 5.49 -17.04 -1.75
CA LYS A 149 6.50 -17.55 -0.82
C LYS A 149 6.49 -16.78 0.51
N ILE A 150 6.49 -15.45 0.47
CA ILE A 150 6.48 -14.63 1.69
C ILE A 150 5.15 -14.77 2.45
N ALA A 151 4.02 -14.86 1.74
CA ALA A 151 2.71 -15.11 2.33
C ALA A 151 2.67 -16.40 3.17
N SER A 152 3.43 -17.43 2.78
CA SER A 152 3.52 -18.72 3.50
C SER A 152 4.39 -18.67 4.77
N PHE A 153 5.19 -17.63 4.98
CA PHE A 153 6.13 -17.59 6.11
C PHE A 153 5.41 -17.68 7.46
N ASN A 154 5.96 -18.56 8.31
CA ASN A 154 5.60 -18.68 9.72
C ASN A 154 6.56 -17.88 10.63
N LYS A 155 6.29 -17.85 11.93
CA LYS A 155 7.10 -17.10 12.90
C LYS A 155 8.59 -17.51 12.89
N ALA A 156 8.90 -18.79 12.70
CA ALA A 156 10.29 -19.27 12.66
C ALA A 156 11.01 -18.73 11.43
N LYS A 157 10.39 -18.80 10.26
CA LYS A 157 10.95 -18.28 9.02
C LYS A 157 11.08 -16.76 9.04
N LEU A 158 10.14 -16.03 9.66
CA LEU A 158 10.24 -14.58 9.81
C LEU A 158 11.45 -14.14 10.64
N LYS A 159 11.89 -14.93 11.62
CA LYS A 159 13.10 -14.64 12.41
C LYS A 159 14.39 -14.68 11.59
N THR A 160 14.41 -15.41 10.49
CA THR A 160 15.57 -15.54 9.58
C THR A 160 15.58 -14.49 8.46
N VAL A 161 14.58 -13.59 8.44
CA VAL A 161 14.54 -12.51 7.45
C VAL A 161 15.52 -11.41 7.83
N GLU A 162 16.45 -11.15 6.95
CA GLU A 162 17.47 -10.10 7.05
C GLU A 162 17.10 -8.89 6.19
N TYR A 163 17.86 -7.80 6.34
CA TYR A 163 17.77 -6.55 5.55
C TYR A 163 16.49 -5.73 5.77
N ILE A 164 15.59 -6.18 6.65
CA ILE A 164 14.33 -5.52 6.98
C ILE A 164 14.24 -5.28 8.48
N SER A 165 13.67 -4.15 8.86
CA SER A 165 13.47 -3.82 10.26
C SER A 165 12.59 -4.88 10.95
N LYS A 166 12.99 -5.31 12.15
CA LYS A 166 12.25 -6.29 12.96
C LYS A 166 10.82 -5.85 13.24
N SER A 167 10.56 -4.55 13.26
CA SER A 167 9.21 -3.99 13.44
C SER A 167 8.30 -4.20 12.21
N ARG A 168 8.85 -4.41 11.01
CA ARG A 168 8.08 -4.63 9.77
C ARG A 168 7.93 -6.12 9.44
N THR A 169 8.88 -6.93 9.83
CA THR A 169 8.93 -8.36 9.52
C THR A 169 7.64 -9.14 9.84
N PRO A 170 6.94 -8.92 10.99
CA PRO A 170 5.71 -9.66 11.29
C PRO A 170 4.55 -9.41 10.31
N TYR A 171 4.58 -8.28 9.59
CA TYR A 171 3.51 -7.86 8.68
C TYR A 171 3.70 -8.35 7.25
N LEU A 172 4.90 -8.85 6.89
CA LEU A 172 5.21 -9.30 5.54
C LEU A 172 4.22 -10.35 4.99
N PRO A 173 3.82 -11.41 5.73
CA PRO A 173 2.87 -12.38 5.20
C PRO A 173 1.49 -11.77 4.92
N TYR A 174 1.04 -10.85 5.76
CA TYR A 174 -0.26 -10.18 5.58
C TYR A 174 -0.25 -9.25 4.38
N SER A 175 0.78 -8.41 4.25
CA SER A 175 0.95 -7.51 3.11
C SER A 175 1.13 -8.27 1.80
N SER A 176 1.76 -9.44 1.83
CA SER A 176 1.89 -10.31 0.66
C SER A 176 0.56 -10.90 0.23
N ILE A 177 -0.28 -11.38 1.17
CA ILE A 177 -1.63 -11.88 0.83
C ILE A 177 -2.49 -10.76 0.25
N ILE A 178 -2.41 -9.53 0.80
CA ILE A 178 -3.14 -8.37 0.26
C ILE A 178 -2.68 -8.08 -1.17
N LEU A 179 -1.37 -8.01 -1.40
CA LEU A 179 -0.80 -7.74 -2.71
C LEU A 179 -1.18 -8.81 -3.73
N ASP A 180 -1.10 -10.08 -3.38
CA ASP A 180 -1.50 -11.20 -4.24
C ASP A 180 -2.97 -11.08 -4.68
N GLU A 181 -3.88 -10.78 -3.75
CA GLU A 181 -5.30 -10.62 -4.07
C GLU A 181 -5.58 -9.38 -4.94
N ILE A 182 -4.87 -8.26 -4.72
CA ILE A 182 -4.95 -7.09 -5.61
C ILE A 182 -4.47 -7.47 -7.00
N MET A 183 -3.30 -8.10 -7.11
CA MET A 183 -2.73 -8.51 -8.39
C MET A 183 -3.65 -9.47 -9.15
N ARG A 184 -4.23 -10.46 -8.47
CA ARG A 184 -5.22 -11.39 -9.08
C ARG A 184 -6.51 -10.69 -9.51
N SER A 185 -6.94 -9.67 -8.79
CA SER A 185 -8.19 -8.95 -9.08
C SER A 185 -8.04 -7.94 -10.21
N THR A 186 -6.85 -7.37 -10.39
CA THR A 186 -6.60 -6.24 -11.31
C THR A 186 -5.69 -6.59 -12.49
N ASN A 187 -4.98 -7.72 -12.40
CA ASN A 187 -4.07 -8.24 -13.42
C ASN A 187 -3.13 -7.19 -14.02
N PRO A 188 -2.34 -6.47 -13.19
CA PRO A 188 -1.42 -5.44 -13.67
C PRO A 188 -0.24 -6.09 -14.39
N LYS A 189 0.35 -5.40 -15.37
CA LYS A 189 1.59 -5.86 -15.99
C LYS A 189 2.79 -5.55 -15.09
N ASN A 190 2.85 -4.34 -14.58
CA ASN A 190 3.96 -3.82 -13.78
C ASN A 190 3.51 -3.53 -12.36
N ILE A 191 4.32 -3.95 -11.39
CA ILE A 191 4.16 -3.64 -9.97
C ILE A 191 5.33 -2.75 -9.56
N ILE A 192 5.04 -1.52 -9.17
CA ILE A 192 6.02 -0.45 -9.03
C ILE A 192 5.99 0.08 -7.60
N CYS A 193 7.15 0.18 -6.97
CA CYS A 193 7.25 0.70 -5.61
C CYS A 193 7.44 2.23 -5.60
N SER A 194 6.62 2.93 -4.83
CA SER A 194 6.77 4.37 -4.57
C SER A 194 7.19 4.66 -3.14
N ILE A 195 8.14 5.58 -2.96
CA ILE A 195 8.44 6.16 -1.64
C ILE A 195 7.57 7.39 -1.35
N SER A 196 7.04 8.02 -2.39
CA SER A 196 6.12 9.14 -2.30
C SER A 196 4.69 8.64 -2.12
N GLY A 197 3.92 9.31 -1.28
CA GLY A 197 2.54 8.95 -0.95
C GLY A 197 1.81 10.10 -0.25
N ILE A 198 1.03 9.77 0.78
CA ILE A 198 0.17 10.72 1.50
C ILE A 198 0.88 12.03 1.89
N ARG A 199 2.10 11.96 2.41
CA ARG A 199 2.81 13.15 2.89
C ARG A 199 3.13 14.11 1.75
N GLU A 200 3.71 13.58 0.69
CA GLU A 200 4.10 14.35 -0.50
C GLU A 200 2.85 14.90 -1.20
N GLY A 201 1.79 14.10 -1.32
CA GLY A 201 0.53 14.54 -1.91
C GLY A 201 -0.23 15.57 -1.08
N SER A 202 -0.17 15.49 0.26
CA SER A 202 -0.75 16.52 1.13
C SER A 202 -0.04 17.87 0.95
N LEU A 203 1.29 17.85 0.87
CA LEU A 203 2.08 19.07 0.61
C LEU A 203 1.76 19.68 -0.75
N ALA A 204 1.61 18.84 -1.79
CA ALA A 204 1.23 19.32 -3.12
C ALA A 204 -0.16 19.96 -3.14
N LYS A 205 -1.13 19.33 -2.47
CA LYS A 205 -2.50 19.85 -2.37
C LYS A 205 -2.53 21.26 -1.78
N ASP A 206 -1.69 21.53 -0.81
CA ASP A 206 -1.60 22.84 -0.16
C ASP A 206 -0.80 23.86 -1.00
N TYR A 207 0.24 23.39 -1.70
CA TYR A 207 1.11 24.26 -2.50
C TYR A 207 0.47 24.72 -3.81
N PHE A 208 -0.37 23.87 -4.43
CA PHE A 208 -1.04 24.21 -5.70
C PHE A 208 -2.46 24.79 -5.54
N LYS A 209 -2.91 25.05 -4.31
CA LYS A 209 -4.16 25.76 -4.03
C LYS A 209 -4.02 27.29 -4.01
N ASN A 210 -2.80 27.84 -4.14
CA ASN A 210 -2.52 29.28 -4.17
C ASN A 210 -2.26 29.77 -5.59
#